data_20ad60a59055142b45e428d8c3f2214d
#
_entry.id   20ad60a59055142b45e428d8c3f2214d
#
_cell.length_a   1.000
_cell.length_b   1.000
_cell.length_c   1.000
_cell.angle_alpha   90.00
_cell.angle_beta   90.00
_cell.angle_gamma   90.00
#
_symmetry.space_group_name_H-M   'P 1'
#
loop_
_entity.id
_entity.type
_entity.pdbx_description
1 polymer ?
#
loop_
_entity_poly.entity_id
_entity_poly.type
_entity_poly.pdbx_seq_one_letter_code
_entity_poly.pdbx_strand_id
1 'polypeptide(L)' 'MADNLDVAGARFQRAVEDLLAIDYPTALSIVTGTFVSLTLEVMRRHGHEPSGDVRIDGGENRDITIHAPKAGGAR' A
#
# COMPACT_ATOMS: atom_id res chain seq x y z
N MET A 1 21.01 -8.76 -6.77
CA MET A 1 20.34 -7.66 -7.17
C MET A 1 18.98 -7.93 -7.70
N ALA A 2 18.78 -8.02 -9.03
CA ALA A 2 17.46 -8.31 -9.55
C ALA A 2 16.91 -9.59 -8.96
N ASP A 3 17.75 -10.58 -8.78
CA ASP A 3 17.32 -11.87 -8.26
C ASP A 3 16.75 -11.75 -6.85
N ASN A 4 17.37 -10.93 -6.01
CA ASN A 4 16.87 -10.75 -4.65
C ASN A 4 15.50 -10.07 -4.65
N LEU A 5 15.34 -9.11 -5.53
CA LEU A 5 14.07 -8.40 -5.63
C LEU A 5 12.98 -9.31 -6.17
N ASP A 6 13.31 -10.12 -7.19
CA ASP A 6 12.35 -11.06 -7.74
C ASP A 6 11.92 -12.09 -6.70
N VAL A 7 12.86 -12.59 -5.92
CA VAL A 7 12.55 -13.55 -4.87
C VAL A 7 11.66 -12.93 -3.80
N ALA A 8 12.00 -11.70 -3.39
CA ALA A 8 11.21 -11.03 -2.37
C ALA A 8 9.81 -10.74 -2.88
N GLY A 9 9.69 -10.32 -4.14
CA GLY A 9 8.38 -10.07 -4.72
C GLY A 9 7.53 -11.32 -4.79
N ALA A 10 8.16 -12.44 -5.16
CA ALA A 10 7.44 -13.71 -5.22
C ALA A 10 6.97 -14.15 -3.84
N ARG A 11 7.79 -13.92 -2.82
CA ARG A 11 7.40 -14.25 -1.45
C ARG A 11 6.22 -13.41 -1.00
N PHE A 12 6.22 -12.13 -1.36
CA PHE A 12 5.13 -11.25 -1.01
C PHE A 12 3.83 -11.72 -1.66
N GLN A 13 3.89 -12.04 -2.96
CA GLN A 13 2.70 -12.52 -3.65
C GLN A 13 2.20 -13.82 -3.05
N ARG A 14 3.10 -14.72 -2.69
CA ARG A 14 2.73 -15.97 -2.09
C ARG A 14 2.03 -15.75 -0.75
N ALA A 15 2.56 -14.81 0.05
CA ALA A 15 1.94 -14.50 1.34
C ALA A 15 0.54 -13.93 1.14
N VAL A 16 0.35 -13.09 0.13
CA VAL A 16 -0.96 -12.56 -0.16
C VAL A 16 -1.92 -13.67 -0.56
N GLU A 17 -1.46 -14.60 -1.41
CA GLU A 17 -2.29 -15.73 -1.80
C GLU A 17 -2.69 -16.58 -0.62
N ASP A 18 -1.76 -16.79 0.31
CA ASP A 18 -2.05 -17.55 1.52
C ASP A 18 -3.14 -16.87 2.35
N LEU A 19 -3.07 -15.53 2.46
CA LEU A 19 -4.09 -14.78 3.17
C LEU A 19 -5.44 -14.88 2.47
N LEU A 20 -5.44 -14.78 1.14
CA LEU A 20 -6.68 -14.88 0.38
C LEU A 20 -7.34 -16.24 0.55
N ALA A 21 -6.55 -17.29 0.70
CA ALA A 21 -7.08 -18.61 0.91
C ALA A 21 -7.80 -18.74 2.26
N ILE A 22 -7.47 -17.86 3.21
CA ILE A 22 -8.07 -17.91 4.53
C ILE A 22 -9.30 -17.01 4.59
N ASP A 23 -9.16 -15.76 4.17
CA ASP A 23 -10.26 -14.81 4.29
C ASP A 23 -10.01 -13.60 3.39
N TYR A 24 -10.82 -13.43 2.35
CA TYR A 24 -10.65 -12.34 1.40
C TYR A 24 -10.72 -10.95 2.04
N PRO A 25 -11.76 -10.63 2.82
CA PRO A 25 -11.86 -9.28 3.38
C PRO A 25 -10.68 -8.93 4.26
N THR A 26 -10.22 -9.86 5.09
CA THR A 26 -9.08 -9.62 5.95
C THR A 26 -7.80 -9.42 5.13
N ALA A 27 -7.62 -10.25 4.11
CA ALA A 27 -6.45 -10.12 3.24
C ALA A 27 -6.44 -8.75 2.58
N LEU A 28 -7.57 -8.30 2.08
CA LEU A 28 -7.68 -7.00 1.42
C LEU A 28 -7.34 -5.88 2.41
N SER A 29 -7.84 -5.96 3.63
CA SER A 29 -7.53 -4.96 4.65
C SER A 29 -6.05 -4.89 4.94
N ILE A 30 -5.41 -6.03 5.10
CA ILE A 30 -3.98 -6.08 5.43
C ILE A 30 -3.16 -5.50 4.29
N VAL A 31 -3.45 -5.90 3.06
CA VAL A 31 -2.70 -5.42 1.91
C VAL A 31 -2.93 -3.93 1.72
N THR A 32 -4.17 -3.48 1.88
CA THR A 32 -4.49 -2.06 1.74
C THR A 32 -3.75 -1.23 2.78
N GLY A 33 -3.78 -1.67 4.03
CA GLY A 33 -3.08 -0.95 5.09
C GLY A 33 -1.59 -0.89 4.85
N THR A 34 -1.02 -1.99 4.39
CA THR A 34 0.40 -2.04 4.07
C THR A 34 0.73 -1.08 2.93
N PHE A 35 -0.09 -1.06 1.89
CA PHE A 35 0.12 -0.19 0.76
C PHE A 35 0.07 1.28 1.18
N VAL A 36 -0.92 1.65 1.97
CA VAL A 36 -1.06 3.03 2.43
C VAL A 36 0.15 3.43 3.28
N SER A 37 0.50 2.60 4.25
CA SER A 37 1.63 2.89 5.13
C SER A 37 2.92 3.03 4.36
N LEU A 38 3.15 2.15 3.41
CA LEU A 38 4.38 2.18 2.62
C LEU A 38 4.43 3.44 1.77
N THR A 39 3.32 3.80 1.14
CA THR A 39 3.26 4.97 0.29
C THR A 39 3.56 6.24 1.09
N LEU A 40 2.95 6.37 2.26
CA LEU A 40 3.17 7.54 3.10
C LEU A 40 4.60 7.61 3.60
N GLU A 41 5.19 6.45 3.90
CA GLU A 41 6.57 6.41 4.36
C GLU A 41 7.53 6.85 3.26
N VAL A 42 7.29 6.41 2.03
CA VAL A 42 8.12 6.82 0.90
C VAL A 42 8.05 8.34 0.71
N MET A 43 6.85 8.90 0.83
CA MET A 43 6.70 10.34 0.70
C MET A 43 7.49 11.09 1.77
N ARG A 44 7.41 10.63 3.01
CA ARG A 44 8.15 11.28 4.09
C ARG A 44 9.65 11.21 3.85
N ARG A 45 10.14 10.11 3.34
CA ARG A 45 11.56 9.95 3.06
C ARG A 45 12.03 10.88 1.96
N HIS A 46 11.12 11.32 1.10
CA HIS A 46 11.45 12.28 0.06
C HIS A 46 11.13 13.71 0.46
N GLY A 47 10.86 13.96 1.72
CA GLY A 47 10.67 15.31 2.22
C GLY A 47 9.25 15.83 2.11
N HIS A 48 8.30 14.97 1.78
CA HIS A 48 6.90 15.39 1.68
C HIS A 48 6.14 15.02 2.93
N GLU A 49 5.29 15.92 3.37
CA GLU A 49 4.44 15.62 4.51
C GLU A 49 3.01 15.39 3.98
N PRO A 50 2.55 14.14 3.97
CA PRO A 50 1.27 13.83 3.33
C PRO A 50 0.08 14.26 4.19
N SER A 51 -0.26 15.52 4.14
CA SER A 51 -1.36 16.07 4.93
C SER A 51 -2.66 16.17 4.14
N GLY A 52 -2.60 16.11 2.82
CA GLY A 52 -3.79 16.13 1.98
C GLY A 52 -3.97 14.83 1.24
N ASP A 53 -4.82 14.85 0.24
CA ASP A 53 -5.01 13.68 -0.60
C ASP A 53 -3.73 13.37 -1.37
N VAL A 54 -3.42 12.10 -1.49
CA VAL A 54 -2.25 11.62 -2.24
C VAL A 54 -2.75 10.81 -3.41
N ARG A 55 -2.37 11.22 -4.61
CA ARG A 55 -2.77 10.52 -5.80
C ARG A 55 -1.59 9.72 -6.35
N ILE A 56 -1.83 8.46 -6.59
CA ILE A 56 -0.82 7.57 -7.14
C ILE A 56 -1.19 7.26 -8.58
N ASP A 57 -0.29 7.62 -9.49
CA ASP A 57 -0.49 7.36 -10.91
C ASP A 57 -0.25 5.87 -11.16
N GLY A 58 -1.27 5.20 -11.64
CA GLY A 58 -1.21 3.77 -11.88
C GLY A 58 -0.62 3.39 -13.22
N GLY A 59 -0.11 4.34 -13.98
CA GLY A 59 0.42 4.04 -15.30
C GLY A 59 -0.65 3.49 -16.21
N GLU A 60 -0.49 2.27 -16.64
CA GLU A 60 -1.49 1.61 -17.47
C GLU A 60 -2.62 1.03 -16.64
N ASN A 61 -2.47 1.04 -15.34
CA ASN A 61 -3.51 0.56 -14.43
C ASN A 61 -4.33 1.75 -13.96
N ARG A 62 -5.12 1.53 -12.94
CA ARG A 62 -5.97 2.59 -12.41
C ARG A 62 -5.19 3.44 -11.43
N ASP A 63 -5.48 4.73 -11.43
CA ASP A 63 -4.95 5.61 -10.41
C ASP A 63 -5.59 5.29 -9.08
N ILE A 64 -4.86 5.55 -8.02
CA ILE A 64 -5.35 5.34 -6.66
C ILE A 64 -5.19 6.64 -5.90
N THR A 65 -6.22 7.01 -5.15
CA THR A 65 -6.15 8.19 -4.31
C THR A 65 -6.24 7.77 -2.84
N ILE A 66 -5.25 8.18 -2.05
CA ILE A 66 -5.31 8.02 -0.61
C ILE A 66 -5.82 9.36 -0.06
N HIS A 67 -7.01 9.32 0.50
CA HIS A 67 -7.63 10.55 1.00
C HIS A 67 -6.92 11.07 2.23
N ALA A 68 -7.04 12.36 2.46
CA ALA A 68 -6.50 12.98 3.65
C ALA A 68 -7.10 12.32 4.90
N PRO A 69 -6.39 12.40 6.03
CA PRO A 69 -6.94 11.86 7.27
C PRO A 69 -8.31 12.45 7.56
N LYS A 70 -9.16 11.63 8.15
CA LYS A 70 -10.50 12.10 8.49
C LYS A 70 -10.42 13.15 9.58
N ALA A 71 -10.96 14.32 9.29
CA ALA A 71 -10.98 15.38 10.27
C ALA A 71 -11.92 15.00 11.40
N GLY A 72 -11.52 15.26 12.61
CA GLY A 72 -12.38 14.95 13.74
C GLY A 72 -12.48 13.47 14.03
N GLY A 73 -12.48 12.67 13.00
CA GLY A 73 -12.50 11.23 13.20
C GLY A 73 -11.23 10.73 13.83
N ALA A 74 -10.29 11.58 13.87
CA ALA A 74 -9.02 11.21 14.44
C ALA A 74 -9.13 10.98 15.92
N ARG A 75 -10.19 11.20 16.50
CA ARG A 75 -10.18 10.99 17.88
C ARG A 75 -10.73 9.80 18.27
#